data_de5336c0f54ec8385a5ba376c48425eb
#
_entry.id   de5336c0f54ec8385a5ba376c48425eb
#
_cell.length_a   1.000
_cell.length_b   1.000
_cell.length_c   1.000
_cell.angle_alpha   90.00
_cell.angle_beta   90.00
_cell.angle_gamma   90.00
#
_symmetry.space_group_name_H-M   'P 1'
#
loop_
_entity.id
_entity.type
_entity.pdbx_description
1 polymer ?
#
loop_
_entity_poly.entity_id
_entity_poly.type
_entity_poly.pdbx_seq_one_letter_code
_entity_poly.pdbx_strand_id
1 'polypeptide(L)'
;GTLEKHGKIAPLLELGAGFEKQYTGKENIYLYGAMLGYTKQFIDEKYDEIVEFSELGEFIDVPVKNYSSGMKSRLGFSIATIVSPKILILDEVLSVGDAKFRKKSEKKVMSMFDSGVTVLFVSHSLDQVKRICNKAMILDHGKLIAFGEIDDIASVYEKMIEEREKEVPKKKIKKSTAKKE
;
A
#
# COMPACT_ATOMS: atom_id res chain seq x y z
N GLY A 1 -17.45 -10.83 -16.11
CA GLY A 1 -16.29 -10.23 -16.76
C GLY A 1 -15.17 -11.24 -16.93
N THR A 2 -14.22 -10.95 -17.79
CA THR A 2 -13.01 -11.76 -18.01
C THR A 2 -11.81 -10.95 -17.52
N LEU A 3 -10.84 -11.63 -16.88
CA LEU A 3 -9.57 -11.07 -16.47
C LEU A 3 -8.45 -11.92 -17.07
N GLU A 4 -7.60 -11.30 -17.89
CA GLU A 4 -6.39 -11.93 -18.40
C GLU A 4 -5.16 -11.29 -17.74
N LYS A 5 -4.21 -12.12 -17.29
CA LYS A 5 -2.97 -11.66 -16.67
C LYS A 5 -1.75 -12.29 -17.34
N HIS A 6 -0.74 -11.48 -17.62
CA HIS A 6 0.50 -11.91 -18.26
C HIS A 6 1.71 -11.76 -17.31
N GLY A 7 1.64 -12.35 -16.10
CA GLY A 7 2.74 -12.32 -15.15
C GLY A 7 2.34 -12.68 -13.72
N LYS A 8 3.35 -12.84 -12.85
CA LYS A 8 3.12 -13.00 -11.41
C LYS A 8 2.64 -11.67 -10.82
N ILE A 9 1.56 -11.75 -10.05
CA ILE A 9 1.00 -10.63 -9.30
C ILE A 9 1.49 -10.74 -7.86
N ALA A 10 2.01 -9.64 -7.31
CA ALA A 10 2.22 -9.48 -5.88
C ALA A 10 1.20 -8.46 -5.35
N PRO A 11 0.15 -8.92 -4.67
CA PRO A 11 -0.80 -8.00 -4.04
C PRO A 11 -0.25 -7.53 -2.70
N LEU A 12 -0.16 -6.22 -2.51
CA LEU A 12 0.11 -5.56 -1.23
C LEU A 12 -1.19 -4.97 -0.67
N LEU A 13 -2.25 -5.77 -0.62
CA LEU A 13 -3.59 -5.30 -0.22
C LEU A 13 -3.71 -5.19 1.31
N GLU A 14 -3.14 -6.16 2.03
CA GLU A 14 -3.12 -6.17 3.50
C GLU A 14 -1.75 -6.60 3.98
N LEU A 15 -0.89 -5.65 4.32
CA LEU A 15 0.46 -5.93 4.80
C LEU A 15 0.43 -6.67 6.14
N GLY A 16 0.95 -7.90 6.11
CA GLY A 16 0.93 -8.79 7.28
C GLY A 16 -0.36 -9.61 7.45
N ALA A 17 -1.32 -9.51 6.52
CA ALA A 17 -2.36 -10.52 6.39
C ALA A 17 -1.71 -11.86 6.02
N GLY A 18 -2.02 -12.90 6.78
CA GLY A 18 -1.39 -14.20 6.62
C GLY A 18 -0.16 -14.43 7.50
N PHE A 19 0.24 -13.46 8.33
CA PHE A 19 1.23 -13.72 9.36
C PHE A 19 0.65 -14.62 10.46
N GLU A 20 1.41 -15.67 10.79
CA GLU A 20 1.11 -16.49 11.96
C GLU A 20 1.55 -15.73 13.22
N LYS A 21 0.59 -15.40 14.09
CA LYS A 21 0.82 -14.53 15.24
C LYS A 21 1.76 -15.11 16.29
N GLN A 22 1.81 -16.44 16.38
CA GLN A 22 2.69 -17.14 17.33
C GLN A 22 4.12 -17.26 16.82
N TYR A 23 4.32 -17.14 15.52
CA TYR A 23 5.65 -17.20 14.90
C TYR A 23 6.38 -15.87 15.06
N THR A 24 7.70 -15.96 15.10
CA THR A 24 8.61 -14.81 15.07
C THR A 24 8.53 -14.07 13.73
N GLY A 25 9.10 -12.87 13.66
CA GLY A 25 9.28 -12.18 12.38
C GLY A 25 10.06 -13.01 11.37
N LYS A 26 11.13 -13.69 11.85
CA LYS A 26 11.94 -14.59 11.02
C LYS A 26 11.11 -15.73 10.42
N GLU A 27 10.36 -16.46 11.24
CA GLU A 27 9.52 -17.56 10.77
C GLU A 27 8.44 -17.07 9.79
N ASN A 28 7.88 -15.88 10.03
CA ASN A 28 6.92 -15.27 9.12
C ASN A 28 7.53 -14.82 7.79
N ILE A 29 8.82 -14.45 7.74
CA ILE A 29 9.52 -14.18 6.46
C ILE A 29 9.48 -15.44 5.57
N TYR A 30 9.78 -16.60 6.11
CA TYR A 30 9.76 -17.85 5.35
C TYR A 30 8.33 -18.28 4.99
N LEU A 31 7.39 -18.19 5.94
CA LEU A 31 5.99 -18.54 5.71
C LEU A 31 5.37 -17.68 4.62
N TYR A 32 5.50 -16.36 4.75
CA TYR A 32 4.93 -15.41 3.80
C TYR A 32 5.63 -15.48 2.44
N GLY A 33 6.95 -15.67 2.44
CA GLY A 33 7.71 -15.91 1.22
C GLY A 33 7.23 -17.16 0.47
N ALA A 34 6.97 -18.26 1.18
CA ALA A 34 6.42 -19.48 0.60
C ALA A 34 5.00 -19.27 0.04
N MET A 35 4.14 -18.50 0.74
CA MET A 35 2.80 -18.12 0.23
C MET A 35 2.88 -17.30 -1.06
N LEU A 36 3.89 -16.47 -1.23
CA LEU A 36 4.17 -15.73 -2.46
C LEU A 36 4.82 -16.60 -3.55
N GLY A 37 5.09 -17.88 -3.26
CA GLY A 37 5.64 -18.85 -4.20
C GLY A 37 7.17 -18.78 -4.35
N TYR A 38 7.90 -18.28 -3.32
CA TYR A 38 9.36 -18.29 -3.29
C TYR A 38 9.91 -19.55 -2.63
N THR A 39 11.06 -20.01 -3.11
CA THR A 39 11.78 -21.14 -2.51
C THR A 39 12.48 -20.71 -1.23
N LYS A 40 12.71 -21.68 -0.33
CA LYS A 40 13.50 -21.42 0.89
C LYS A 40 14.87 -20.84 0.56
N GLN A 41 15.57 -21.41 -0.41
CA GLN A 41 16.90 -20.94 -0.84
C GLN A 41 16.85 -19.46 -1.26
N PHE A 42 15.85 -19.05 -2.04
CA PHE A 42 15.68 -17.66 -2.45
C PHE A 42 15.47 -16.74 -1.24
N ILE A 43 14.68 -17.17 -0.27
CA ILE A 43 14.47 -16.38 0.96
C ILE A 43 15.75 -16.31 1.80
N ASP A 44 16.52 -17.41 1.90
CA ASP A 44 17.83 -17.42 2.58
C ASP A 44 18.77 -16.36 1.97
N GLU A 45 18.84 -16.28 0.63
CA GLU A 45 19.67 -15.28 -0.09
C GLU A 45 19.20 -13.83 0.13
N LYS A 46 17.90 -13.62 0.41
CA LYS A 46 17.27 -12.30 0.56
C LYS A 46 16.98 -11.92 2.01
N TYR A 47 17.25 -12.80 2.96
CA TYR A 47 16.87 -12.63 4.35
C TYR A 47 17.41 -11.33 4.96
N ASP A 48 18.71 -11.10 4.83
CA ASP A 48 19.35 -9.92 5.41
C ASP A 48 18.81 -8.62 4.80
N GLU A 49 18.57 -8.60 3.48
CA GLU A 49 17.97 -7.46 2.80
C GLU A 49 16.53 -7.17 3.32
N ILE A 50 15.72 -8.22 3.57
CA ILE A 50 14.38 -8.09 4.14
C ILE A 50 14.47 -7.49 5.55
N VAL A 51 15.34 -8.02 6.40
CA VAL A 51 15.48 -7.58 7.79
C VAL A 51 15.97 -6.13 7.84
N GLU A 52 16.98 -5.78 7.07
CA GLU A 52 17.49 -4.41 6.98
C GLU A 52 16.43 -3.43 6.47
N PHE A 53 15.69 -3.81 5.40
CA PHE A 53 14.67 -2.94 4.86
C PHE A 53 13.52 -2.72 5.86
N SER A 54 13.12 -3.74 6.61
CA SER A 54 12.04 -3.65 7.60
C SER A 54 12.39 -2.78 8.81
N GLU A 55 13.70 -2.59 9.09
CA GLU A 55 14.23 -1.93 10.29
C GLU A 55 13.77 -2.63 11.59
N LEU A 56 13.60 -3.96 11.55
CA LEU A 56 13.12 -4.78 12.68
C LEU A 56 14.19 -5.73 13.23
N GLY A 57 15.48 -5.48 12.98
CA GLY A 57 16.55 -6.38 13.37
C GLY A 57 16.50 -6.86 14.82
N GLU A 58 16.29 -5.94 15.77
CA GLU A 58 16.19 -6.27 17.20
C GLU A 58 14.92 -7.07 17.57
N PHE A 59 13.89 -7.00 16.72
CA PHE A 59 12.60 -7.64 16.97
C PHE A 59 12.36 -8.87 16.11
N ILE A 60 13.30 -9.24 15.23
CA ILE A 60 13.05 -10.27 14.23
C ILE A 60 12.78 -11.65 14.84
N ASP A 61 13.36 -11.93 16.00
CA ASP A 61 13.17 -13.18 16.75
C ASP A 61 12.02 -13.09 17.80
N VAL A 62 11.29 -11.97 17.81
CA VAL A 62 10.11 -11.79 18.69
C VAL A 62 8.84 -12.25 17.97
N PRO A 63 7.90 -12.95 18.64
CA PRO A 63 6.63 -13.34 18.04
C PRO A 63 5.81 -12.15 17.53
N VAL A 64 5.25 -12.28 16.33
CA VAL A 64 4.50 -11.20 15.64
C VAL A 64 3.26 -10.74 16.39
N LYS A 65 2.71 -11.53 17.32
CA LYS A 65 1.65 -11.08 18.25
C LYS A 65 2.04 -9.84 19.04
N ASN A 66 3.33 -9.65 19.31
CA ASN A 66 3.88 -8.53 20.08
C ASN A 66 4.24 -7.32 19.18
N TYR A 67 4.07 -7.45 17.86
CA TYR A 67 4.35 -6.36 16.93
C TYR A 67 3.22 -5.33 16.91
N SER A 68 3.60 -4.06 16.83
CA SER A 68 2.65 -2.99 16.48
C SER A 68 2.14 -3.18 15.04
N SER A 69 1.05 -2.50 14.69
CA SER A 69 0.54 -2.50 13.31
C SER A 69 1.60 -1.99 12.33
N GLY A 70 2.36 -0.95 12.71
CA GLY A 70 3.46 -0.41 11.92
C GLY A 70 4.58 -1.44 11.69
N MET A 71 4.98 -2.20 12.71
CA MET A 71 5.99 -3.26 12.57
C MET A 71 5.52 -4.37 11.62
N LYS A 72 4.27 -4.81 11.73
CA LYS A 72 3.68 -5.81 10.82
C LYS A 72 3.69 -5.32 9.38
N SER A 73 3.26 -4.07 9.17
CA SER A 73 3.23 -3.47 7.85
C SER A 73 4.62 -3.31 7.25
N ARG A 74 5.63 -2.90 8.05
CA ARG A 74 7.03 -2.82 7.60
C ARG A 74 7.55 -4.17 7.16
N LEU A 75 7.34 -5.22 7.96
CA LEU A 75 7.79 -6.56 7.62
C LEU A 75 7.09 -7.08 6.35
N GLY A 76 5.76 -6.98 6.28
CA GLY A 76 4.97 -7.42 5.13
C GLY A 76 5.37 -6.72 3.84
N PHE A 77 5.57 -5.38 3.90
CA PHE A 77 6.05 -4.61 2.76
C PHE A 77 7.45 -5.06 2.32
N SER A 78 8.37 -5.26 3.28
CA SER A 78 9.75 -5.69 2.98
C SER A 78 9.78 -7.03 2.25
N ILE A 79 9.02 -8.02 2.72
CA ILE A 79 8.95 -9.34 2.08
C ILE A 79 8.34 -9.23 0.67
N ALA A 80 7.24 -8.50 0.53
CA ALA A 80 6.52 -8.45 -0.73
C ALA A 80 7.24 -7.64 -1.82
N THR A 81 8.12 -6.71 -1.43
CA THR A 81 8.88 -5.87 -2.38
C THR A 81 10.33 -6.30 -2.60
N ILE A 82 10.78 -7.38 -1.94
CA ILE A 82 12.14 -7.91 -2.12
C ILE A 82 12.34 -8.48 -3.53
N VAL A 83 11.28 -8.95 -4.13
CA VAL A 83 11.25 -9.42 -5.50
C VAL A 83 10.51 -8.42 -6.36
N SER A 84 11.03 -8.15 -7.54
CA SER A 84 10.33 -7.37 -8.55
C SER A 84 9.27 -8.26 -9.23
N PRO A 85 7.99 -8.21 -8.82
CA PRO A 85 6.93 -8.93 -9.52
C PRO A 85 6.75 -8.32 -10.90
N LYS A 86 6.07 -9.01 -11.82
CA LYS A 86 5.68 -8.37 -13.09
C LYS A 86 4.54 -7.36 -12.89
N ILE A 87 3.66 -7.64 -11.92
CA ILE A 87 2.51 -6.79 -11.59
C ILE A 87 2.47 -6.62 -10.07
N LEU A 88 2.50 -5.38 -9.62
CA LEU A 88 2.39 -4.99 -8.21
C LEU A 88 1.05 -4.29 -7.99
N ILE A 89 0.27 -4.75 -7.02
CA ILE A 89 -1.00 -4.11 -6.64
C ILE A 89 -0.82 -3.50 -5.26
N LEU A 90 -1.01 -2.18 -5.17
CA LEU A 90 -0.89 -1.39 -3.96
C LEU A 90 -2.26 -0.79 -3.62
N ASP A 91 -2.78 -1.06 -2.42
CA ASP A 91 -4.01 -0.48 -1.90
C ASP A 91 -3.69 0.29 -0.61
N GLU A 92 -3.60 1.63 -0.71
CA GLU A 92 -3.27 2.57 0.39
C GLU A 92 -1.99 2.25 1.19
N VAL A 93 -1.22 1.27 0.76
CA VAL A 93 -0.10 0.65 1.49
C VAL A 93 1.08 1.60 1.69
N LEU A 94 1.21 2.65 0.86
CA LEU A 94 2.27 3.65 0.99
C LEU A 94 2.04 4.64 2.14
N SER A 95 0.89 4.57 2.79
CA SER A 95 0.55 5.39 3.97
C SER A 95 0.98 4.77 5.30
N VAL A 96 1.53 3.52 5.30
CA VAL A 96 1.88 2.78 6.51
C VAL A 96 3.26 3.13 7.07
N GLY A 97 3.39 2.98 8.38
CA GLY A 97 4.61 3.29 9.11
C GLY A 97 4.77 4.79 9.40
N ASP A 98 5.93 5.15 9.91
CA ASP A 98 6.29 6.55 10.15
C ASP A 98 6.70 7.27 8.85
N ALA A 99 6.91 8.58 8.94
CA ALA A 99 7.25 9.41 7.78
C ALA A 99 8.55 8.97 7.08
N LYS A 100 9.51 8.42 7.83
CA LYS A 100 10.79 7.93 7.29
C LYS A 100 10.57 6.67 6.46
N PHE A 101 9.82 5.69 7.01
CA PHE A 101 9.53 4.44 6.32
C PHE A 101 8.65 4.66 5.09
N ARG A 102 7.68 5.58 5.15
CA ARG A 102 6.86 5.97 3.97
C ARG A 102 7.71 6.44 2.81
N LYS A 103 8.67 7.36 3.06
CA LYS A 103 9.61 7.83 2.02
C LYS A 103 10.48 6.70 1.46
N LYS A 104 10.92 5.77 2.32
CA LYS A 104 11.71 4.60 1.93
C LYS A 104 10.90 3.65 1.04
N SER A 105 9.65 3.38 1.42
CA SER A 105 8.72 2.54 0.66
C SER A 105 8.37 3.16 -0.69
N GLU A 106 8.09 4.46 -0.74
CA GLU A 106 7.82 5.19 -1.98
C GLU A 106 9.03 5.10 -2.94
N LYS A 107 10.26 5.32 -2.45
CA LYS A 107 11.46 5.15 -3.26
C LYS A 107 11.63 3.72 -3.79
N LYS A 108 11.32 2.70 -2.97
CA LYS A 108 11.39 1.29 -3.39
C LYS A 108 10.40 1.02 -4.52
N VAL A 109 9.16 1.50 -4.40
CA VAL A 109 8.14 1.36 -5.45
C VAL A 109 8.59 2.08 -6.73
N MET A 110 9.08 3.32 -6.61
CA MET A 110 9.57 4.07 -7.78
C MET A 110 10.70 3.34 -8.51
N SER A 111 11.65 2.73 -7.78
CA SER A 111 12.72 1.93 -8.39
C SER A 111 12.22 0.69 -9.13
N MET A 112 11.04 0.18 -8.77
CA MET A 112 10.41 -0.94 -9.48
C MET A 112 9.83 -0.51 -10.84
N PHE A 113 9.32 0.73 -10.96
CA PHE A 113 8.89 1.27 -12.26
C PHE A 113 10.03 1.29 -13.27
N ASP A 114 11.21 1.74 -12.84
CA ASP A 114 12.40 1.78 -13.70
C ASP A 114 12.81 0.39 -14.18
N SER A 115 12.42 -0.66 -13.44
CA SER A 115 12.67 -2.07 -13.77
C SER A 115 11.58 -2.70 -14.65
N GLY A 116 10.59 -1.92 -15.12
CA GLY A 116 9.51 -2.40 -16.01
C GLY A 116 8.38 -3.15 -15.29
N VAL A 117 8.23 -2.98 -13.98
CA VAL A 117 7.10 -3.52 -13.21
C VAL A 117 5.84 -2.72 -13.49
N THR A 118 4.74 -3.39 -13.83
CA THR A 118 3.43 -2.75 -13.91
C THR A 118 2.86 -2.56 -12.51
N VAL A 119 2.52 -1.32 -12.14
CA VAL A 119 1.95 -1.03 -10.82
C VAL A 119 0.50 -0.58 -10.96
N LEU A 120 -0.39 -1.26 -10.24
CA LEU A 120 -1.77 -0.84 -10.02
C LEU A 120 -1.86 -0.25 -8.61
N PHE A 121 -2.08 1.06 -8.53
CA PHE A 121 -2.09 1.80 -7.27
C PHE A 121 -3.47 2.37 -6.97
N VAL A 122 -4.02 2.04 -5.82
CA VAL A 122 -5.27 2.59 -5.30
C VAL A 122 -4.94 3.50 -4.13
N SER A 123 -5.41 4.74 -4.18
CA SER A 123 -5.22 5.72 -3.11
C SER A 123 -6.31 6.77 -3.10
N HIS A 124 -6.59 7.31 -1.92
CA HIS A 124 -7.42 8.50 -1.73
C HIS A 124 -6.62 9.82 -1.85
N SER A 125 -5.30 9.74 -1.92
CA SER A 125 -4.42 10.90 -2.03
C SER A 125 -4.10 11.20 -3.50
N LEU A 126 -4.74 12.22 -4.06
CA LEU A 126 -4.47 12.67 -5.43
C LEU A 126 -2.99 13.04 -5.63
N ASP A 127 -2.36 13.66 -4.64
CA ASP A 127 -0.93 14.01 -4.69
C ASP A 127 -0.02 12.79 -4.81
N GLN A 128 -0.35 11.67 -4.13
CA GLN A 128 0.40 10.42 -4.27
C GLN A 128 0.19 9.83 -5.66
N VAL A 129 -1.06 9.81 -6.16
CA VAL A 129 -1.37 9.29 -7.49
C VAL A 129 -0.66 10.09 -8.58
N LYS A 130 -0.65 11.43 -8.48
CA LYS A 130 0.09 12.32 -9.41
C LYS A 130 1.60 12.05 -9.42
N ARG A 131 2.19 11.70 -8.28
CA ARG A 131 3.65 11.44 -8.20
C ARG A 131 4.05 10.04 -8.68
N ILE A 132 3.16 9.07 -8.56
CA ILE A 132 3.49 7.65 -8.75
C ILE A 132 3.00 7.14 -10.11
N CYS A 133 1.83 7.61 -10.57
CA CYS A 133 1.15 7.06 -11.74
C CYS A 133 1.33 7.95 -12.97
N ASN A 134 1.44 7.31 -14.15
CA ASN A 134 1.37 7.99 -15.43
C ASN A 134 -0.07 8.03 -15.99
N LYS A 135 -0.90 7.05 -15.63
CA LYS A 135 -2.33 6.99 -15.99
C LYS A 135 -3.18 6.79 -14.74
N ALA A 136 -4.42 7.26 -14.80
CA ALA A 136 -5.38 7.07 -13.73
C ALA A 136 -6.76 6.70 -14.25
N MET A 137 -7.57 6.11 -13.37
CA MET A 137 -9.00 5.91 -13.58
C MET A 137 -9.79 6.36 -12.36
N ILE A 138 -10.98 6.91 -12.61
CA ILE A 138 -11.93 7.26 -11.56
C ILE A 138 -13.05 6.22 -11.57
N LEU A 139 -13.22 5.54 -10.43
CA LEU A 139 -14.34 4.65 -10.18
C LEU A 139 -15.29 5.29 -9.17
N ASP A 140 -16.57 5.38 -9.52
CA ASP A 140 -17.61 5.88 -8.63
C ASP A 140 -18.79 4.93 -8.60
N HIS A 141 -19.14 4.44 -7.39
CA HIS A 141 -20.18 3.41 -7.20
C HIS A 141 -20.09 2.23 -8.19
N GLY A 142 -18.88 1.76 -8.45
CA GLY A 142 -18.59 0.63 -9.36
C GLY A 142 -18.67 0.97 -10.85
N LYS A 143 -18.85 2.24 -11.22
CA LYS A 143 -18.85 2.72 -12.61
C LYS A 143 -17.54 3.42 -12.93
N LEU A 144 -16.99 3.13 -14.10
CA LEU A 144 -15.85 3.87 -14.65
C LEU A 144 -16.34 5.24 -15.15
N ILE A 145 -15.87 6.31 -14.51
CA ILE A 145 -16.20 7.69 -14.86
C ILE A 145 -15.25 8.25 -15.89
N ALA A 146 -13.93 8.03 -15.67
CA ALA A 146 -12.89 8.50 -16.56
C ALA A 146 -11.65 7.59 -16.49
N PHE A 147 -10.89 7.53 -17.59
CA PHE A 147 -9.60 6.84 -17.70
C PHE A 147 -8.72 7.57 -18.71
N GLY A 148 -7.47 7.82 -18.35
CA GLY A 148 -6.51 8.51 -19.25
C GLY A 148 -5.20 8.89 -18.55
N GLU A 149 -4.50 9.85 -19.16
CA GLU A 149 -3.26 10.41 -18.60
C GLU A 149 -3.55 11.10 -17.25
N ILE A 150 -2.58 11.05 -16.33
CA ILE A 150 -2.80 11.46 -14.94
C ILE A 150 -3.26 12.92 -14.81
N ASP A 151 -2.70 13.85 -15.59
CA ASP A 151 -3.01 15.28 -15.48
C ASP A 151 -4.46 15.58 -15.90
N ASP A 152 -4.94 14.91 -16.95
CA ASP A 152 -6.32 15.05 -17.42
C ASP A 152 -7.31 14.51 -16.37
N ILE A 153 -7.03 13.31 -15.86
CA ILE A 153 -7.90 12.63 -14.89
C ILE A 153 -7.90 13.35 -13.54
N ALA A 154 -6.77 13.88 -13.12
CA ALA A 154 -6.67 14.67 -11.91
C ALA A 154 -7.59 15.91 -11.96
N SER A 155 -7.59 16.60 -13.11
CA SER A 155 -8.45 17.77 -13.33
C SER A 155 -9.95 17.42 -13.28
N VAL A 156 -10.32 16.25 -13.80
CA VAL A 156 -11.70 15.73 -13.71
C VAL A 156 -12.08 15.42 -12.26
N TYR A 157 -11.16 14.75 -11.53
CA TYR A 157 -11.38 14.40 -10.13
C TYR A 157 -11.55 15.62 -9.23
N GLU A 158 -10.71 16.64 -9.39
CA GLU A 158 -10.79 17.89 -8.63
C GLU A 158 -12.16 18.58 -8.84
N LYS A 159 -12.64 18.67 -10.07
CA LYS A 159 -13.96 19.21 -10.38
C LYS A 159 -15.10 18.42 -9.74
N MET A 160 -15.02 17.09 -9.79
CA MET A 160 -16.01 16.22 -9.13
C MET A 160 -16.08 16.45 -7.62
N ILE A 161 -14.95 16.62 -6.96
CA ILE A 161 -14.90 16.89 -5.52
C ILE A 161 -15.52 18.28 -5.21
N GLU A 162 -15.15 19.30 -5.96
CA GLU A 162 -15.71 20.66 -5.80
C GLU A 162 -17.24 20.68 -5.97
N GLU A 163 -17.75 19.95 -6.96
CA GLU A 163 -19.21 19.86 -7.19
C GLU A 163 -19.92 19.17 -6.02
N ARG A 164 -19.37 18.06 -5.51
CA ARG A 164 -19.92 17.35 -4.34
C ARG A 164 -19.90 18.19 -3.07
N GLU A 165 -18.86 18.98 -2.85
CA GLU A 165 -18.78 19.90 -1.72
C GLU A 165 -19.84 21.01 -1.78
N LYS A 166 -20.21 21.45 -2.97
CA LYS A 166 -21.29 22.45 -3.19
C LYS A 166 -22.69 21.84 -2.96
N GLU A 167 -22.85 20.55 -3.24
CA GLU A 167 -24.14 19.85 -3.06
C GLU A 167 -24.42 19.46 -1.60
N VAL A 168 -23.40 19.36 -0.74
CA VAL A 168 -23.59 19.05 0.69
C VAL A 168 -24.07 20.32 1.42
N PRO A 169 -25.34 20.41 1.87
CA PRO A 169 -25.82 21.58 2.61
C PRO A 169 -25.03 21.71 3.92
N LYS A 170 -24.37 22.86 4.14
CA LYS A 170 -23.70 23.21 5.40
C LYS A 170 -24.68 23.08 6.56
N LYS A 171 -24.75 21.94 7.23
CA LYS A 171 -25.49 21.80 8.49
C LYS A 171 -24.87 22.78 9.48
N LYS A 172 -25.62 23.87 9.78
CA LYS A 172 -25.29 24.84 10.83
C LYS A 172 -25.05 24.07 12.12
N ILE A 173 -23.81 24.03 12.61
CA ILE A 173 -23.48 23.61 13.98
C ILE A 173 -24.11 24.66 14.89
N LYS A 174 -25.31 24.37 15.43
CA LYS A 174 -25.88 25.14 16.54
C LYS A 174 -24.98 24.91 17.75
N LYS A 175 -24.13 25.88 18.08
CA LYS A 175 -23.49 25.98 19.40
C LYS A 175 -24.61 26.05 20.43
N SER A 176 -24.81 24.98 21.15
CA SER A 176 -25.59 24.95 22.38
C SER A 176 -24.78 25.69 23.45
N THR A 177 -25.02 26.94 23.65
CA THR A 177 -24.65 27.67 24.84
C THR A 177 -25.58 27.22 25.96
N ALA A 178 -25.15 26.20 26.71
CA ALA A 178 -25.75 25.91 28.03
C ALA A 178 -25.31 27.01 28.97
N LYS A 179 -26.28 27.91 29.33
CA LYS A 179 -26.17 28.79 30.50
C LYS A 179 -26.14 27.94 31.75
N LYS A 180 -25.16 28.22 32.60
CA LYS A 180 -25.20 27.90 34.02
C LYS A 180 -26.21 28.84 34.68
N GLU A 181 -27.13 28.30 35.44
CA GLU A 181 -27.65 28.78 36.71
C GLU A 181 -27.57 27.65 37.71
#